data_7bfbea50e06d1e7d2a4a37ecc5c94386
#
_entry.id   7bfbea50e06d1e7d2a4a37ecc5c94386
#
_cell.length_a   1.000
_cell.length_b   1.000
_cell.length_c   1.000
_cell.angle_alpha   90.00
_cell.angle_beta   90.00
_cell.angle_gamma   90.00
#
_symmetry.space_group_name_H-M   'P 1'
#
loop_
_entity.id
_entity.type
_entity.pdbx_description
1 polymer ?
#
loop_
_entity_poly.entity_id
_entity_poly.type
_entity_poly.pdbx_seq_one_letter_code
_entity_poly.pdbx_strand_id
1 'polypeptide(L)'
;MNEDLILSLLGENLILILGALFLLLCLFLGVRIVPQSEKYVVERFGRLHAVLGPGINLIIPFLDVVRHKVSVLERQLPNESQDAITSDNALVRVETSVFYRVTEPERTVYRIRDVDGAVQTTIAGIVRSEIGKMELDEVQSNRSTLIGQIKLLVEEAVNDWGIEVTRAEILDVNLDAATREAMLQQLNAERARRASVTEAEGHKRATELNADAELYAAEQQAKARRVLADAEAYATQVVAEAISTHGVEAAQYQVALKQVEAVTEMARGQGQQTIILPASATDAFGEAFAMLTGRAKK
;
A
#
# COMPACT_ATOMS: atom_id res chain seq x y z
N MET A 1 53.92 -43.60 -72.76
CA MET A 1 52.75 -42.99 -73.45
C MET A 1 51.63 -42.49 -72.48
N ASN A 2 51.74 -42.79 -71.19
CA ASN A 2 50.67 -42.37 -70.22
C ASN A 2 51.09 -41.22 -69.27
N GLU A 3 52.42 -40.94 -69.12
CA GLU A 3 52.86 -39.85 -68.22
C GLU A 3 52.72 -38.48 -68.84
N ASP A 4 53.00 -38.33 -70.13
CA ASP A 4 52.86 -37.05 -70.84
C ASP A 4 51.41 -36.65 -71.04
N LEU A 5 50.52 -37.62 -71.20
CA LEU A 5 49.04 -37.37 -71.27
C LEU A 5 48.51 -36.96 -69.94
N ILE A 6 48.97 -37.54 -68.84
CA ILE A 6 48.60 -37.18 -67.47
C ILE A 6 49.18 -35.78 -67.10
N LEU A 7 50.37 -35.48 -67.51
CA LEU A 7 50.99 -34.17 -67.30
C LEU A 7 50.34 -33.07 -68.14
N SER A 8 49.87 -33.30 -69.36
CA SER A 8 49.16 -32.30 -70.14
C SER A 8 47.75 -32.09 -69.64
N LEU A 9 47.03 -33.16 -69.27
CA LEU A 9 45.68 -33.08 -68.62
C LEU A 9 45.73 -32.39 -67.23
N LEU A 10 46.80 -32.61 -66.44
CA LEU A 10 47.06 -31.93 -65.21
C LEU A 10 47.40 -30.45 -65.46
N GLY A 11 48.21 -30.10 -66.52
CA GLY A 11 48.56 -28.70 -66.85
C GLY A 11 47.35 -27.86 -67.29
N GLU A 12 46.45 -28.38 -68.16
CA GLU A 12 45.27 -27.71 -68.65
C GLU A 12 44.21 -27.55 -67.56
N ASN A 13 44.08 -28.50 -66.64
CA ASN A 13 43.15 -28.46 -65.57
C ASN A 13 43.72 -27.80 -64.26
N LEU A 14 45.01 -27.51 -64.20
CA LEU A 14 45.70 -26.96 -63.03
C LEU A 14 45.03 -25.63 -62.59
N ILE A 15 44.70 -24.77 -63.54
CA ILE A 15 44.08 -23.45 -63.26
C ILE A 15 42.69 -23.67 -62.71
N LEU A 16 41.95 -24.65 -63.26
CA LEU A 16 40.59 -24.98 -62.76
C LEU A 16 40.62 -25.60 -61.37
N ILE A 17 41.60 -26.46 -61.09
CA ILE A 17 41.82 -27.08 -59.76
C ILE A 17 42.24 -26.03 -58.75
N LEU A 18 43.16 -25.11 -59.07
CA LEU A 18 43.56 -24.01 -58.24
C LEU A 18 42.38 -23.04 -57.97
N GLY A 19 41.61 -22.77 -59.02
CA GLY A 19 40.40 -21.93 -58.89
C GLY A 19 39.34 -22.57 -57.96
N ALA A 20 39.09 -23.88 -58.14
CA ALA A 20 38.19 -24.63 -57.28
C ALA A 20 38.71 -24.71 -55.84
N LEU A 21 39.99 -24.93 -55.62
CA LEU A 21 40.60 -24.93 -54.29
C LEU A 21 40.54 -23.56 -53.62
N PHE A 22 40.79 -22.49 -54.40
CA PHE A 22 40.65 -21.11 -53.92
C PHE A 22 39.22 -20.80 -53.54
N LEU A 23 38.23 -21.20 -54.36
CA LEU A 23 36.82 -20.98 -54.07
C LEU A 23 36.39 -21.77 -52.83
N LEU A 24 36.85 -23.01 -52.68
CA LEU A 24 36.61 -23.83 -51.50
C LEU A 24 37.25 -23.22 -50.23
N LEU A 25 38.46 -22.71 -50.36
CA LEU A 25 39.16 -21.97 -49.30
C LEU A 25 38.38 -20.69 -48.89
N CYS A 26 37.91 -19.91 -49.89
CA CYS A 26 37.09 -18.74 -49.66
C CYS A 26 35.79 -19.08 -48.96
N LEU A 27 35.15 -20.18 -49.34
CA LEU A 27 33.90 -20.64 -48.71
C LEU A 27 34.17 -21.07 -47.27
N PHE A 28 35.28 -21.78 -47.03
CA PHE A 28 35.65 -22.20 -45.67
C PHE A 28 36.01 -21.02 -44.75
N LEU A 29 36.78 -20.05 -45.25
CA LEU A 29 37.13 -18.83 -44.50
C LEU A 29 35.94 -17.86 -44.37
N GLY A 30 34.99 -17.92 -45.30
CA GLY A 30 33.82 -17.07 -45.33
C GLY A 30 32.74 -17.46 -44.30
N VAL A 31 32.72 -18.71 -43.85
CA VAL A 31 31.74 -19.15 -42.84
C VAL A 31 32.10 -18.59 -41.50
N ARG A 32 31.15 -17.84 -40.90
CA ARG A 32 31.26 -17.31 -39.54
C ARG A 32 30.08 -17.80 -38.70
N ILE A 33 30.42 -18.38 -37.56
CA ILE A 33 29.43 -18.80 -36.55
C ILE A 33 29.35 -17.69 -35.52
N VAL A 34 28.14 -17.12 -35.37
CA VAL A 34 27.85 -16.04 -34.41
C VAL A 34 27.08 -16.64 -33.24
N PRO A 35 27.56 -16.49 -31.98
CA PRO A 35 26.86 -16.90 -30.79
C PRO A 35 25.50 -16.15 -30.63
N GLN A 36 24.55 -16.75 -29.93
CA GLN A 36 23.26 -16.13 -29.69
C GLN A 36 23.37 -14.87 -28.80
N SER A 37 24.42 -14.75 -28.02
CA SER A 37 24.70 -13.62 -27.12
C SER A 37 25.33 -12.42 -27.82
N GLU A 38 25.69 -12.53 -29.10
CA GLU A 38 26.43 -11.50 -29.80
C GLU A 38 25.85 -11.21 -31.19
N LYS A 39 26.13 -10.01 -31.69
CA LYS A 39 25.96 -9.63 -33.10
C LYS A 39 27.30 -9.10 -33.60
N TYR A 40 27.64 -9.43 -34.83
CA TYR A 40 28.89 -9.00 -35.44
C TYR A 40 28.66 -7.92 -36.49
N VAL A 41 29.33 -6.79 -36.32
CA VAL A 41 29.29 -5.68 -37.27
C VAL A 41 30.40 -5.89 -38.30
N VAL A 42 29.98 -6.03 -39.55
CA VAL A 42 30.87 -6.29 -40.70
C VAL A 42 31.02 -5.04 -41.53
N GLU A 43 32.29 -4.68 -41.76
CA GLU A 43 32.70 -3.61 -42.66
C GLU A 43 33.23 -4.15 -43.99
N ARG A 44 32.86 -3.48 -45.08
CA ARG A 44 33.43 -3.68 -46.40
C ARG A 44 34.10 -2.39 -46.86
N PHE A 45 35.38 -2.43 -47.05
CA PHE A 45 36.19 -1.24 -47.41
C PHE A 45 36.00 -0.05 -46.46
N GLY A 46 35.84 -0.31 -45.14
CA GLY A 46 35.69 0.72 -44.12
C GLY A 46 34.27 1.31 -44.03
N ARG A 47 33.30 0.73 -44.72
CA ARG A 47 31.88 1.10 -44.61
C ARG A 47 31.08 -0.03 -43.99
N LEU A 48 30.10 0.32 -43.18
CA LEU A 48 29.12 -0.65 -42.67
C LEU A 48 28.46 -1.38 -43.84
N HIS A 49 28.60 -2.70 -43.89
CA HIS A 49 28.00 -3.55 -44.90
C HIS A 49 26.82 -4.35 -44.36
N ALA A 50 27.01 -5.07 -43.27
CA ALA A 50 25.98 -5.91 -42.67
C ALA A 50 26.19 -6.12 -41.17
N VAL A 51 25.11 -6.45 -40.45
CA VAL A 51 25.15 -6.94 -39.09
C VAL A 51 24.77 -8.41 -39.11
N LEU A 52 25.69 -9.27 -38.68
CA LEU A 52 25.46 -10.70 -38.64
C LEU A 52 24.73 -11.07 -37.38
N GLY A 53 23.57 -11.71 -37.55
CA GLY A 53 22.79 -12.28 -36.45
C GLY A 53 23.32 -13.63 -35.99
N PRO A 54 22.74 -14.19 -34.91
CA PRO A 54 23.11 -15.52 -34.41
C PRO A 54 22.95 -16.62 -35.45
N GLY A 55 23.87 -17.58 -35.41
CA GLY A 55 23.88 -18.73 -36.32
C GLY A 55 25.04 -18.69 -37.33
N ILE A 56 24.88 -19.45 -38.42
CA ILE A 56 25.84 -19.58 -39.49
C ILE A 56 25.63 -18.45 -40.50
N ASN A 57 26.64 -17.60 -40.68
CA ASN A 57 26.63 -16.51 -41.63
C ASN A 57 27.80 -16.69 -42.62
N LEU A 58 27.61 -16.22 -43.86
CA LEU A 58 28.60 -16.25 -44.89
C LEU A 58 29.06 -14.81 -45.19
N ILE A 59 30.38 -14.59 -45.12
CA ILE A 59 31.02 -13.32 -45.48
C ILE A 59 32.02 -13.59 -46.63
N ILE A 60 32.33 -12.58 -47.42
CA ILE A 60 33.34 -12.66 -48.48
C ILE A 60 34.70 -12.39 -47.84
N PRO A 61 35.56 -13.42 -47.69
CA PRO A 61 36.88 -13.23 -47.11
C PRO A 61 37.70 -12.22 -47.94
N PHE A 62 38.59 -11.50 -47.31
CA PHE A 62 39.40 -10.39 -47.84
C PHE A 62 38.66 -9.07 -48.08
N LEU A 63 37.35 -9.09 -48.41
CA LEU A 63 36.55 -7.87 -48.57
C LEU A 63 35.81 -7.48 -47.31
N ASP A 64 35.27 -8.49 -46.64
CA ASP A 64 34.43 -8.32 -45.43
C ASP A 64 35.26 -8.58 -44.17
N VAL A 65 35.26 -7.61 -43.28
CA VAL A 65 35.97 -7.69 -41.99
C VAL A 65 34.99 -7.53 -40.84
N VAL A 66 34.99 -8.52 -39.95
CA VAL A 66 34.26 -8.37 -38.65
C VAL A 66 35.01 -7.36 -37.79
N ARG A 67 34.53 -6.14 -37.73
CA ARG A 67 35.19 -5.05 -37.01
C ARG A 67 34.85 -5.04 -35.53
N HIS A 68 33.58 -5.23 -35.23
CA HIS A 68 33.09 -5.19 -33.84
C HIS A 68 32.21 -6.41 -33.54
N LYS A 69 32.41 -6.94 -32.34
CA LYS A 69 31.53 -7.97 -31.75
C LYS A 69 30.83 -7.32 -30.59
N VAL A 70 29.52 -7.22 -30.68
CA VAL A 70 28.69 -6.52 -29.69
C VAL A 70 27.81 -7.52 -28.98
N SER A 71 27.88 -7.54 -27.65
CA SER A 71 26.99 -8.35 -26.82
C SER A 71 25.60 -7.76 -26.83
N VAL A 72 24.59 -8.61 -27.05
CA VAL A 72 23.15 -8.26 -26.99
C VAL A 72 22.52 -8.68 -25.69
N LEU A 73 23.32 -9.21 -24.77
CA LEU A 73 22.84 -9.54 -23.43
C LEU A 73 22.54 -8.27 -22.65
N GLU A 74 21.60 -8.40 -21.75
CA GLU A 74 21.31 -7.35 -20.76
C GLU A 74 22.53 -7.10 -19.88
N ARG A 75 22.89 -5.84 -19.71
CA ARG A 75 24.00 -5.39 -18.87
C ARG A 75 23.49 -4.38 -17.84
N GLN A 76 24.02 -4.49 -16.64
CA GLN A 76 23.83 -3.49 -15.60
C GLN A 76 24.93 -2.44 -15.69
N LEU A 77 24.55 -1.17 -15.68
CA LEU A 77 25.50 -0.09 -15.44
C LEU A 77 25.98 -0.11 -13.99
N PRO A 78 27.21 0.28 -13.72
CA PRO A 78 27.68 0.48 -12.35
C PRO A 78 26.74 1.43 -11.62
N ASN A 79 26.41 1.09 -10.37
CA ASN A 79 25.60 1.96 -9.52
C ASN A 79 26.34 3.28 -9.30
N GLU A 80 25.67 4.38 -9.54
CA GLU A 80 26.22 5.71 -9.31
C GLU A 80 25.31 6.49 -8.37
N SER A 81 25.94 7.07 -7.35
CA SER A 81 25.26 7.98 -6.41
C SER A 81 25.34 9.40 -6.95
N GLN A 82 24.22 10.09 -7.02
CA GLN A 82 24.13 11.44 -7.53
C GLN A 82 23.45 12.35 -6.53
N ASP A 83 23.99 13.53 -6.36
CA ASP A 83 23.39 14.58 -5.55
C ASP A 83 22.41 15.38 -6.44
N ALA A 84 21.18 15.56 -5.95
CA ALA A 84 20.13 16.35 -6.57
C ALA A 84 19.46 17.25 -5.52
N ILE A 85 18.88 18.35 -5.97
CA ILE A 85 18.12 19.27 -5.13
C ILE A 85 16.67 19.20 -5.55
N THR A 86 15.79 18.93 -4.61
CA THR A 86 14.34 18.86 -4.81
C THR A 86 13.73 20.27 -4.97
N SER A 87 12.46 20.36 -5.39
CA SER A 87 11.74 21.63 -5.57
C SER A 87 11.58 22.42 -4.26
N ASP A 88 11.53 21.74 -3.11
CA ASP A 88 11.49 22.30 -1.76
C ASP A 88 12.89 22.58 -1.17
N ASN A 89 13.93 22.57 -2.04
CA ASN A 89 15.33 22.89 -1.69
C ASN A 89 16.00 21.91 -0.73
N ALA A 90 15.55 20.65 -0.68
CA ALA A 90 16.22 19.60 0.07
C ALA A 90 17.33 18.94 -0.78
N LEU A 91 18.51 18.75 -0.17
CA LEU A 91 19.61 18.02 -0.81
C LEU A 91 19.42 16.52 -0.60
N VAL A 92 19.29 15.78 -1.70
CA VAL A 92 19.13 14.31 -1.71
C VAL A 92 20.24 13.66 -2.49
N ARG A 93 20.75 12.55 -1.98
CA ARG A 93 21.65 11.67 -2.70
C ARG A 93 20.89 10.44 -3.14
N VAL A 94 20.79 10.25 -4.47
CA VAL A 94 20.03 9.16 -5.08
C VAL A 94 20.98 8.20 -5.74
N GLU A 95 20.85 6.92 -5.42
CA GLU A 95 21.57 5.83 -6.08
C GLU A 95 20.65 5.16 -7.08
N THR A 96 21.10 5.11 -8.36
CA THR A 96 20.32 4.53 -9.45
C THR A 96 21.05 3.35 -10.06
N SER A 97 20.28 2.34 -10.47
CA SER A 97 20.74 1.20 -11.23
C SER A 97 19.92 1.08 -12.50
N VAL A 98 20.60 0.98 -13.65
CA VAL A 98 19.93 0.85 -14.94
C VAL A 98 20.47 -0.36 -15.67
N PHE A 99 19.52 -1.12 -16.22
CA PHE A 99 19.77 -2.29 -17.05
C PHE A 99 19.41 -1.96 -18.49
N TYR A 100 20.30 -2.26 -19.39
CA TYR A 100 20.10 -2.02 -20.81
C TYR A 100 20.66 -3.17 -21.66
N ARG A 101 20.18 -3.24 -22.88
CA ARG A 101 20.70 -4.14 -23.92
C ARG A 101 20.88 -3.41 -25.23
N VAL A 102 21.83 -3.88 -26.04
CA VAL A 102 22.03 -3.35 -27.38
C VAL A 102 21.10 -4.07 -28.35
N THR A 103 20.22 -3.33 -29.01
CA THR A 103 19.30 -3.85 -30.03
C THR A 103 19.84 -3.66 -31.44
N GLU A 104 20.43 -2.50 -31.72
CA GLU A 104 20.98 -2.11 -33.00
C GLU A 104 22.51 -1.80 -32.90
N PRO A 105 23.35 -2.83 -32.99
CA PRO A 105 24.79 -2.69 -32.79
C PRO A 105 25.49 -1.68 -33.72
N GLU A 106 24.97 -1.51 -34.92
CA GLU A 106 25.47 -0.54 -35.88
C GLU A 106 25.37 0.90 -35.41
N ARG A 107 24.23 1.25 -34.75
CA ARG A 107 24.08 2.60 -34.20
C ARG A 107 24.98 2.77 -32.99
N THR A 108 25.06 1.76 -32.14
CA THR A 108 25.89 1.78 -30.93
C THR A 108 27.37 1.97 -31.24
N VAL A 109 27.89 1.30 -32.28
CA VAL A 109 29.31 1.36 -32.64
C VAL A 109 29.71 2.64 -33.35
N TYR A 110 28.85 3.16 -34.26
CA TYR A 110 29.24 4.28 -35.12
C TYR A 110 28.77 5.65 -34.64
N ARG A 111 27.77 5.71 -33.75
CA ARG A 111 27.27 6.97 -33.24
C ARG A 111 27.93 7.43 -31.96
N ILE A 112 28.37 6.49 -31.12
CA ILE A 112 28.89 6.79 -29.79
C ILE A 112 30.17 5.98 -29.53
N ARG A 113 31.14 6.62 -28.89
CA ARG A 113 32.42 5.96 -28.59
C ARG A 113 32.39 5.13 -27.32
N ASP A 114 31.83 5.73 -26.26
CA ASP A 114 31.69 5.12 -24.95
C ASP A 114 30.20 5.12 -24.58
N VAL A 115 29.59 3.97 -24.76
CA VAL A 115 28.17 3.77 -24.52
C VAL A 115 27.84 3.87 -23.05
N ASP A 116 28.62 3.20 -22.20
CA ASP A 116 28.38 3.10 -20.78
C ASP A 116 28.46 4.47 -20.13
N GLY A 117 29.51 5.24 -20.41
CA GLY A 117 29.70 6.59 -19.90
C GLY A 117 28.64 7.59 -20.39
N ALA A 118 28.20 7.45 -21.66
CA ALA A 118 27.19 8.34 -22.20
C ALA A 118 25.80 8.05 -21.62
N VAL A 119 25.40 6.77 -21.51
CA VAL A 119 24.14 6.38 -20.89
C VAL A 119 24.11 6.84 -19.43
N GLN A 120 25.21 6.63 -18.70
CA GLN A 120 25.36 7.06 -17.31
C GLN A 120 25.18 8.58 -17.14
N THR A 121 25.87 9.36 -17.98
CA THR A 121 25.73 10.83 -17.95
C THR A 121 24.32 11.29 -18.28
N THR A 122 23.66 10.62 -19.23
CA THR A 122 22.28 10.93 -19.61
C THR A 122 21.30 10.64 -18.47
N ILE A 123 21.45 9.47 -17.84
CA ILE A 123 20.65 9.09 -16.66
C ILE A 123 20.85 10.10 -15.54
N ALA A 124 22.09 10.48 -15.27
CA ALA A 124 22.42 11.48 -14.27
C ALA A 124 21.68 12.80 -14.48
N GLY A 125 21.66 13.28 -15.71
CA GLY A 125 20.96 14.51 -16.08
C GLY A 125 19.45 14.40 -15.91
N ILE A 126 18.86 13.30 -16.37
CA ILE A 126 17.41 13.05 -16.29
C ILE A 126 16.96 12.90 -14.84
N VAL A 127 17.65 12.07 -14.06
CA VAL A 127 17.36 11.87 -12.63
C VAL A 127 17.39 13.19 -11.86
N ARG A 128 18.43 13.99 -12.07
CA ARG A 128 18.55 15.31 -11.43
C ARG A 128 17.42 16.25 -11.84
N SER A 129 17.04 16.24 -13.12
CA SER A 129 15.95 17.07 -13.65
C SER A 129 14.59 16.66 -13.08
N GLU A 130 14.31 15.36 -12.99
CA GLU A 130 13.02 14.88 -12.50
C GLU A 130 12.89 15.09 -10.99
N ILE A 131 13.94 14.81 -10.22
CA ILE A 131 13.97 15.09 -8.77
C ILE A 131 13.79 16.58 -8.49
N GLY A 132 14.42 17.44 -9.30
CA GLY A 132 14.28 18.90 -9.15
C GLY A 132 12.87 19.45 -9.38
N LYS A 133 11.97 18.68 -9.97
CA LYS A 133 10.56 19.04 -10.18
C LYS A 133 9.64 18.59 -9.04
N MET A 134 10.09 17.67 -8.20
CA MET A 134 9.30 17.02 -7.15
C MET A 134 9.71 17.52 -5.77
N GLU A 135 8.75 17.50 -4.84
CA GLU A 135 9.05 17.69 -3.43
C GLU A 135 9.67 16.42 -2.82
N LEU A 136 10.41 16.58 -1.72
CA LEU A 136 11.07 15.45 -1.05
C LEU A 136 10.09 14.34 -0.67
N ASP A 137 8.94 14.69 -0.14
CA ASP A 137 7.89 13.74 0.22
C ASP A 137 7.36 12.96 -1.00
N GLU A 138 7.28 13.61 -2.16
CA GLU A 138 6.86 12.97 -3.42
C GLU A 138 7.92 11.99 -3.93
N VAL A 139 9.20 12.35 -3.86
CA VAL A 139 10.31 11.46 -4.25
C VAL A 139 10.29 10.16 -3.43
N GLN A 140 9.90 10.23 -2.15
CA GLN A 140 9.80 9.06 -1.28
C GLN A 140 8.49 8.27 -1.48
N SER A 141 7.36 8.95 -1.58
CA SER A 141 6.03 8.32 -1.66
C SER A 141 5.69 7.81 -3.06
N ASN A 142 6.10 8.52 -4.11
CA ASN A 142 5.76 8.24 -5.51
C ASN A 142 6.94 7.66 -6.31
N ARG A 143 7.81 6.89 -5.64
CA ARG A 143 9.01 6.28 -6.24
C ARG A 143 8.72 5.50 -7.54
N SER A 144 7.62 4.77 -7.60
CA SER A 144 7.24 3.99 -8.79
C SER A 144 6.93 4.87 -10.00
N THR A 145 6.27 6.00 -9.79
CA THR A 145 5.95 6.97 -10.85
C THR A 145 7.24 7.62 -11.36
N LEU A 146 8.13 8.01 -10.44
CA LEU A 146 9.43 8.59 -10.78
C LEU A 146 10.29 7.61 -11.60
N ILE A 147 10.37 6.35 -11.22
CA ILE A 147 11.08 5.31 -11.97
C ILE A 147 10.49 5.16 -13.38
N GLY A 148 9.16 5.17 -13.52
CA GLY A 148 8.48 5.08 -14.81
C GLY A 148 8.82 6.26 -15.73
N GLN A 149 8.82 7.48 -15.19
CA GLN A 149 9.19 8.70 -15.93
C GLN A 149 10.66 8.70 -16.34
N ILE A 150 11.55 8.36 -15.41
CA ILE A 150 13.00 8.25 -15.70
C ILE A 150 13.23 7.22 -16.81
N LYS A 151 12.62 6.03 -16.71
CA LYS A 151 12.77 4.99 -17.74
C LYS A 151 12.37 5.50 -19.10
N LEU A 152 11.20 6.14 -19.21
CA LEU A 152 10.68 6.66 -20.49
C LEU A 152 11.60 7.72 -21.10
N LEU A 153 12.05 8.68 -20.30
CA LEU A 153 12.93 9.75 -20.75
C LEU A 153 14.33 9.22 -21.15
N VAL A 154 14.85 8.27 -20.39
CA VAL A 154 16.13 7.63 -20.74
C VAL A 154 15.99 6.84 -22.02
N GLU A 155 14.92 6.05 -22.18
CA GLU A 155 14.65 5.26 -23.38
C GLU A 155 14.56 6.16 -24.63
N GLU A 156 13.86 7.30 -24.55
CA GLU A 156 13.81 8.29 -25.61
C GLU A 156 15.21 8.83 -25.97
N ALA A 157 15.99 9.18 -24.96
CA ALA A 157 17.31 9.77 -25.15
C ALA A 157 18.32 8.78 -25.75
N VAL A 158 18.28 7.49 -25.38
CA VAL A 158 19.25 6.48 -25.83
C VAL A 158 18.81 5.71 -27.07
N ASN A 159 17.56 5.85 -27.51
CA ASN A 159 17.02 5.16 -28.68
C ASN A 159 17.85 5.41 -29.95
N ASP A 160 18.34 6.63 -30.12
CA ASP A 160 19.20 6.99 -31.25
C ASP A 160 20.53 6.24 -31.29
N TRP A 161 20.94 5.68 -30.17
CA TRP A 161 22.19 4.89 -30.05
C TRP A 161 21.97 3.39 -30.27
N GLY A 162 20.73 2.97 -30.54
CA GLY A 162 20.39 1.57 -30.75
C GLY A 162 20.40 0.74 -29.46
N ILE A 163 20.04 1.37 -28.34
CA ILE A 163 20.02 0.80 -27.01
C ILE A 163 18.57 0.79 -26.51
N GLU A 164 18.20 -0.27 -25.82
CA GLU A 164 16.92 -0.41 -25.14
C GLU A 164 17.15 -0.50 -23.63
N VAL A 165 16.49 0.36 -22.88
CA VAL A 165 16.51 0.31 -21.41
C VAL A 165 15.49 -0.70 -20.95
N THR A 166 15.96 -1.83 -20.43
CA THR A 166 15.08 -2.89 -19.95
C THR A 166 14.45 -2.49 -18.62
N ARG A 167 15.26 -1.97 -17.69
CA ARG A 167 14.85 -1.65 -16.34
C ARG A 167 15.66 -0.49 -15.77
N ALA A 168 15.00 0.39 -15.06
CA ALA A 168 15.61 1.42 -14.22
C ALA A 168 15.09 1.25 -12.78
N GLU A 169 15.98 1.35 -11.81
CA GLU A 169 15.65 1.22 -10.39
C GLU A 169 16.34 2.33 -9.59
N ILE A 170 15.63 2.86 -8.61
CA ILE A 170 16.19 3.72 -7.59
C ILE A 170 16.45 2.84 -6.37
N LEU A 171 17.70 2.64 -6.02
CA LEU A 171 18.13 1.76 -4.93
C LEU A 171 17.91 2.43 -3.60
N ASP A 172 18.45 3.64 -3.44
CA ASP A 172 18.38 4.38 -2.19
C ASP A 172 18.25 5.89 -2.44
N VAL A 173 17.59 6.57 -1.49
CA VAL A 173 17.44 8.02 -1.44
C VAL A 173 17.91 8.47 -0.06
N ASN A 174 19.13 8.92 0.00
CA ASN A 174 19.77 9.37 1.23
C ASN A 174 19.66 10.89 1.37
N LEU A 175 19.21 11.32 2.54
CA LEU A 175 19.13 12.72 2.91
C LEU A 175 20.43 13.16 3.58
N ASP A 176 20.81 14.40 3.36
CA ASP A 176 21.83 15.04 4.18
C ASP A 176 21.43 15.04 5.66
N ALA A 177 22.42 14.94 6.55
CA ALA A 177 22.19 14.81 7.98
C ALA A 177 21.40 15.99 8.56
N ALA A 178 21.69 17.22 8.12
CA ALA A 178 21.00 18.42 8.59
C ALA A 178 19.54 18.45 8.11
N THR A 179 19.28 18.11 6.84
CA THR A 179 17.93 18.02 6.27
C THR A 179 17.11 16.93 6.96
N ARG A 180 17.73 15.78 7.24
CA ARG A 180 17.09 14.69 7.97
C ARG A 180 16.66 15.10 9.37
N GLU A 181 17.53 15.80 10.09
CA GLU A 181 17.23 16.27 11.45
C GLU A 181 16.09 17.30 11.45
N ALA A 182 16.13 18.28 10.55
CA ALA A 182 15.07 19.27 10.38
C ALA A 182 13.72 18.62 10.05
N MET A 183 13.71 17.66 9.14
CA MET A 183 12.52 16.90 8.75
C MET A 183 11.96 16.08 9.92
N LEU A 184 12.82 15.42 10.71
CA LEU A 184 12.38 14.69 11.90
C LEU A 184 11.74 15.62 12.93
N GLN A 185 12.29 16.80 13.14
CA GLN A 185 11.72 17.81 14.03
C GLN A 185 10.35 18.29 13.53
N GLN A 186 10.22 18.59 12.23
CA GLN A 186 8.96 18.98 11.62
C GLN A 186 7.91 17.87 11.72
N LEU A 187 8.29 16.63 11.40
CA LEU A 187 7.40 15.47 11.49
C LEU A 187 6.90 15.23 12.92
N ASN A 188 7.79 15.36 13.91
CA ASN A 188 7.44 15.21 15.32
C ASN A 188 6.50 16.34 15.78
N ALA A 189 6.72 17.57 15.35
CA ALA A 189 5.84 18.70 15.64
C ALA A 189 4.44 18.51 15.01
N GLU A 190 4.38 18.08 13.76
CA GLU A 190 3.11 17.80 13.09
C GLU A 190 2.36 16.63 13.72
N ARG A 191 3.07 15.55 14.09
CA ARG A 191 2.47 14.42 14.82
C ARG A 191 1.93 14.85 16.18
N ALA A 192 2.67 15.66 16.92
CA ALA A 192 2.24 16.20 18.20
C ALA A 192 0.99 17.08 18.05
N ARG A 193 0.97 17.95 17.03
CA ARG A 193 -0.20 18.77 16.70
C ARG A 193 -1.43 17.92 16.37
N ARG A 194 -1.28 16.92 15.50
CA ARG A 194 -2.38 16.02 15.15
C ARG A 194 -2.88 15.21 16.33
N ALA A 195 -1.97 14.71 17.18
CA ALA A 195 -2.35 14.00 18.39
C ALA A 195 -3.18 14.88 19.33
N SER A 196 -2.75 16.14 19.58
CA SER A 196 -3.49 17.09 20.40
C SER A 196 -4.86 17.44 19.84
N VAL A 197 -5.00 17.61 18.52
CA VAL A 197 -6.30 17.85 17.87
C VAL A 197 -7.22 16.64 18.03
N THR A 198 -6.71 15.43 17.74
CA THR A 198 -7.49 14.20 17.86
C THR A 198 -7.93 13.94 19.31
N GLU A 199 -7.07 14.23 20.29
CA GLU A 199 -7.40 14.12 21.70
C GLU A 199 -8.50 15.11 22.10
N ALA A 200 -8.37 16.38 21.69
CA ALA A 200 -9.40 17.39 21.94
C ALA A 200 -10.76 17.05 21.30
N GLU A 201 -10.76 16.55 20.06
CA GLU A 201 -11.96 16.05 19.39
C GLU A 201 -12.56 14.83 20.10
N GLY A 202 -11.70 13.92 20.58
CA GLY A 202 -12.10 12.77 21.38
C GLY A 202 -12.77 13.19 22.70
N HIS A 203 -12.18 14.12 23.43
CA HIS A 203 -12.75 14.69 24.65
C HIS A 203 -14.09 15.41 24.40
N LYS A 204 -14.16 16.22 23.35
CA LYS A 204 -15.43 16.88 22.96
C LYS A 204 -16.51 15.84 22.69
N ARG A 205 -16.23 14.85 21.85
CA ARG A 205 -17.19 13.80 21.51
C ARG A 205 -17.61 12.95 22.72
N ALA A 206 -16.67 12.64 23.62
CA ALA A 206 -16.96 11.94 24.88
C ALA A 206 -17.91 12.76 25.77
N THR A 207 -17.67 14.07 25.91
CA THR A 207 -18.51 14.97 26.67
C THR A 207 -19.93 15.08 26.08
N GLU A 208 -20.05 15.22 24.76
CA GLU A 208 -21.33 15.24 24.06
C GLU A 208 -22.09 13.93 24.28
N LEU A 209 -21.43 12.76 24.09
CA LEU A 209 -22.08 11.46 24.32
C LEU A 209 -22.51 11.25 25.76
N ASN A 210 -21.72 11.71 26.73
CA ASN A 210 -22.12 11.63 28.14
C ASN A 210 -23.33 12.52 28.45
N ALA A 211 -23.35 13.74 27.93
CA ALA A 211 -24.49 14.64 28.09
C ALA A 211 -25.77 14.08 27.45
N ASP A 212 -25.66 13.52 26.25
CA ASP A 212 -26.78 12.85 25.56
C ASP A 212 -27.27 11.62 26.33
N ALA A 213 -26.37 10.83 26.91
CA ALA A 213 -26.69 9.67 27.72
C ALA A 213 -27.42 10.09 29.02
N GLU A 214 -26.96 11.15 29.69
CA GLU A 214 -27.64 11.70 30.87
C GLU A 214 -29.02 12.26 30.54
N LEU A 215 -29.16 12.99 29.45
CA LEU A 215 -30.46 13.48 28.97
C LEU A 215 -31.41 12.31 28.69
N TYR A 216 -30.95 11.32 27.94
CA TYR A 216 -31.74 10.11 27.64
C TYR A 216 -32.18 9.37 28.93
N ALA A 217 -31.26 9.19 29.87
CA ALA A 217 -31.56 8.57 31.16
C ALA A 217 -32.59 9.36 31.93
N ALA A 218 -32.46 10.70 31.99
CA ALA A 218 -33.43 11.57 32.65
C ALA A 218 -34.82 11.52 31.98
N GLU A 219 -34.89 11.50 30.66
CA GLU A 219 -36.15 11.35 29.93
C GLU A 219 -36.82 9.99 30.20
N GLN A 220 -36.04 8.88 30.21
CA GLN A 220 -36.58 7.55 30.53
C GLN A 220 -37.09 7.48 31.97
N GLN A 221 -36.36 8.08 32.93
CA GLN A 221 -36.84 8.18 34.32
C GLN A 221 -38.12 9.00 34.45
N ALA A 222 -38.21 10.14 33.75
CA ALA A 222 -39.42 10.96 33.74
C ALA A 222 -40.60 10.20 33.13
N LYS A 223 -40.40 9.47 32.04
CA LYS A 223 -41.43 8.59 31.44
C LYS A 223 -41.87 7.50 32.43
N ALA A 224 -40.90 6.82 33.04
CA ALA A 224 -41.18 5.78 34.02
C ALA A 224 -42.00 6.34 35.22
N ARG A 225 -41.65 7.52 35.77
CA ARG A 225 -42.40 8.17 36.84
C ARG A 225 -43.82 8.53 36.40
N ARG A 226 -44.00 9.01 35.16
CA ARG A 226 -45.36 9.29 34.63
C ARG A 226 -46.19 8.04 34.55
N VAL A 227 -45.68 6.95 34.00
CA VAL A 227 -46.36 5.66 33.87
C VAL A 227 -46.75 5.11 35.25
N LEU A 228 -45.83 5.21 36.23
CA LEU A 228 -46.13 4.79 37.62
C LEU A 228 -47.24 5.67 38.26
N ALA A 229 -47.15 7.00 38.10
CA ALA A 229 -48.18 7.91 38.63
C ALA A 229 -49.55 7.68 37.98
N ASP A 230 -49.60 7.44 36.66
CA ASP A 230 -50.83 7.11 35.94
C ASP A 230 -51.40 5.77 36.40
N ALA A 231 -50.54 4.77 36.63
CA ALA A 231 -50.96 3.47 37.17
C ALA A 231 -51.51 3.59 38.64
N GLU A 232 -50.85 4.39 39.49
CA GLU A 232 -51.32 4.67 40.85
C GLU A 232 -52.60 5.45 40.85
N ALA A 233 -52.79 6.46 39.99
CA ALA A 233 -54.02 7.21 39.83
C ALA A 233 -55.18 6.30 39.41
N TYR A 234 -54.91 5.43 38.41
CA TYR A 234 -55.89 4.45 37.95
C TYR A 234 -56.23 3.44 39.04
N ALA A 235 -55.24 2.90 39.75
CA ALA A 235 -55.46 2.01 40.88
C ALA A 235 -56.34 2.69 42.00
N THR A 236 -56.02 3.96 42.31
CA THR A 236 -56.74 4.74 43.28
C THR A 236 -58.20 5.01 42.84
N GLN A 237 -58.39 5.29 41.54
CA GLN A 237 -59.76 5.50 41.00
C GLN A 237 -60.59 4.21 41.07
N VAL A 238 -60.00 3.06 40.69
CA VAL A 238 -60.68 1.74 40.77
C VAL A 238 -61.07 1.41 42.23
N VAL A 239 -60.17 1.69 43.19
CA VAL A 239 -60.40 1.49 44.60
C VAL A 239 -61.55 2.43 45.11
N ALA A 240 -61.52 3.72 44.72
CA ALA A 240 -62.57 4.69 45.10
C ALA A 240 -63.93 4.29 44.53
N GLU A 241 -64.01 3.81 43.30
CA GLU A 241 -65.21 3.30 42.65
C GLU A 241 -65.72 2.04 43.34
N ALA A 242 -64.83 1.12 43.72
CA ALA A 242 -65.21 -0.07 44.51
C ALA A 242 -65.79 0.29 45.90
N ILE A 243 -65.18 1.28 46.58
CA ILE A 243 -65.65 1.76 47.87
C ILE A 243 -67.02 2.47 47.73
N SER A 244 -67.26 3.25 46.71
CA SER A 244 -68.49 3.93 46.44
C SER A 244 -69.64 2.94 46.18
N THR A 245 -69.37 1.78 45.60
CA THR A 245 -70.33 0.75 45.20
C THR A 245 -70.63 -0.24 46.33
N HIS A 246 -69.62 -0.59 47.17
CA HIS A 246 -69.73 -1.66 48.17
C HIS A 246 -69.67 -1.18 49.63
N GLY A 247 -69.58 0.13 49.91
CA GLY A 247 -69.64 0.72 51.25
C GLY A 247 -68.38 0.63 52.09
N VAL A 248 -68.51 0.93 53.40
CA VAL A 248 -67.36 1.09 54.34
C VAL A 248 -66.57 -0.22 54.55
N GLU A 249 -67.20 -1.38 54.39
CA GLU A 249 -66.54 -2.70 54.60
C GLU A 249 -65.48 -2.95 53.58
N ALA A 250 -65.63 -2.53 52.31
CA ALA A 250 -64.62 -2.64 51.25
C ALA A 250 -63.41 -1.74 51.51
N ALA A 251 -63.61 -0.57 52.12
CA ALA A 251 -62.53 0.34 52.51
C ALA A 251 -61.70 -0.23 53.64
N GLN A 252 -62.29 -0.84 54.64
CA GLN A 252 -61.61 -1.49 55.77
C GLN A 252 -60.78 -2.69 55.30
N TYR A 253 -61.27 -3.50 54.36
CA TYR A 253 -60.56 -4.60 53.78
C TYR A 253 -59.31 -4.13 52.99
N GLN A 254 -59.39 -3.07 52.19
CA GLN A 254 -58.24 -2.50 51.45
C GLN A 254 -57.23 -1.92 52.40
N VAL A 255 -57.56 -1.24 53.45
CA VAL A 255 -56.61 -0.74 54.45
C VAL A 255 -55.89 -1.89 55.14
N ALA A 256 -56.61 -2.96 55.50
CA ALA A 256 -56.01 -4.15 56.10
C ALA A 256 -55.05 -4.84 55.16
N LEU A 257 -55.38 -4.94 53.86
CA LEU A 257 -54.52 -5.50 52.83
C LEU A 257 -53.20 -4.68 52.63
N LYS A 258 -53.33 -3.35 52.59
CA LYS A 258 -52.15 -2.43 52.50
C LYS A 258 -51.25 -2.48 53.73
N GLN A 259 -51.87 -2.66 54.93
CA GLN A 259 -51.08 -2.85 56.14
C GLN A 259 -50.31 -4.16 56.14
N VAL A 260 -50.89 -5.27 55.66
CA VAL A 260 -50.20 -6.57 55.51
C VAL A 260 -49.08 -6.49 54.48
N GLU A 261 -49.32 -5.82 53.35
CA GLU A 261 -48.31 -5.59 52.33
C GLU A 261 -47.12 -4.78 52.85
N ALA A 262 -47.40 -3.67 53.61
CA ALA A 262 -46.36 -2.85 54.24
C ALA A 262 -45.49 -3.65 55.24
N VAL A 263 -46.15 -4.52 56.06
CA VAL A 263 -45.45 -5.39 57.03
C VAL A 263 -44.60 -6.46 56.28
N THR A 264 -45.12 -6.96 55.15
CA THR A 264 -44.40 -7.97 54.35
C THR A 264 -43.17 -7.35 53.68
N GLU A 265 -43.27 -6.12 53.21
CA GLU A 265 -42.16 -5.39 52.62
C GLU A 265 -41.10 -5.01 53.66
N MET A 266 -41.51 -4.61 54.86
CA MET A 266 -40.65 -4.39 56.00
C MET A 266 -39.92 -5.68 56.40
N ALA A 267 -40.57 -6.82 56.36
CA ALA A 267 -40.00 -8.13 56.68
C ALA A 267 -38.98 -8.62 55.64
N ARG A 268 -39.06 -8.11 54.42
CA ARG A 268 -38.07 -8.41 53.31
C ARG A 268 -36.84 -7.53 53.35
N GLY A 269 -36.86 -6.41 54.10
CA GLY A 269 -35.70 -5.52 54.24
C GLY A 269 -34.60 -6.19 55.05
N GLN A 270 -33.41 -6.34 54.50
CA GLN A 270 -32.22 -6.83 55.19
C GLN A 270 -31.61 -5.72 56.06
N GLY A 271 -32.06 -5.62 57.30
CA GLY A 271 -31.48 -4.72 58.33
C GLY A 271 -32.31 -4.73 59.63
N GLN A 272 -31.64 -4.51 60.79
CA GLN A 272 -32.32 -4.34 62.09
C GLN A 272 -33.08 -3.01 62.04
N GLN A 273 -34.40 -3.06 61.83
CA GLN A 273 -35.27 -1.88 61.89
C GLN A 273 -36.12 -1.95 63.17
N THR A 274 -36.02 -0.91 63.98
CA THR A 274 -36.92 -0.72 65.14
C THR A 274 -38.20 -0.12 64.64
N ILE A 275 -39.28 -0.90 64.61
CA ILE A 275 -40.64 -0.48 64.18
C ILE A 275 -41.36 -0.02 65.39
N ILE A 276 -41.68 1.27 65.42
CA ILE A 276 -42.56 1.84 66.42
C ILE A 276 -44.01 1.83 65.82
N LEU A 277 -44.83 0.85 66.22
CA LEU A 277 -46.19 0.77 65.81
C LEU A 277 -47.11 1.56 66.81
N PRO A 278 -47.95 2.50 66.34
CA PRO A 278 -48.92 3.10 67.18
C PRO A 278 -49.97 2.06 67.71
N ALA A 279 -50.47 2.24 68.91
CA ALA A 279 -51.36 1.26 69.56
C ALA A 279 -52.63 0.99 68.71
N SER A 280 -53.07 1.93 67.94
CA SER A 280 -54.17 1.76 66.97
C SER A 280 -53.92 0.79 65.84
N ALA A 281 -52.65 0.55 65.50
CA ALA A 281 -52.28 -0.43 64.45
C ALA A 281 -52.33 -1.87 64.99
N THR A 282 -52.00 -2.06 66.28
CA THR A 282 -52.04 -3.39 66.93
C THR A 282 -53.51 -3.85 67.13
N ASP A 283 -54.42 -2.91 67.40
CA ASP A 283 -55.84 -3.20 67.49
C ASP A 283 -56.46 -3.58 66.14
N ALA A 284 -56.09 -2.89 65.08
CA ALA A 284 -56.50 -3.19 63.70
C ALA A 284 -55.99 -4.57 63.22
N PHE A 285 -54.73 -4.95 63.58
CA PHE A 285 -54.26 -6.29 63.34
C PHE A 285 -55.04 -7.37 64.11
N GLY A 286 -55.42 -7.09 65.35
CA GLY A 286 -56.22 -7.97 66.16
C GLY A 286 -57.57 -8.22 65.57
N GLU A 287 -58.26 -7.18 65.11
CA GLU A 287 -59.59 -7.25 64.48
C GLU A 287 -59.50 -7.97 63.09
N ALA A 288 -58.53 -7.63 62.26
CA ALA A 288 -58.30 -8.31 60.98
C ALA A 288 -58.06 -9.85 61.16
N PHE A 289 -57.27 -10.20 62.13
CA PHE A 289 -56.99 -11.59 62.46
C PHE A 289 -58.24 -12.31 63.04
N ALA A 290 -59.00 -11.63 63.82
CA ALA A 290 -60.31 -12.14 64.35
C ALA A 290 -61.34 -12.38 63.23
N MET A 291 -61.37 -11.51 62.20
CA MET A 291 -62.22 -11.68 61.01
C MET A 291 -61.79 -12.86 60.17
N LEU A 292 -60.46 -13.03 59.93
CA LEU A 292 -59.90 -14.15 59.18
C LEU A 292 -60.07 -15.50 59.86
N THR A 293 -60.11 -15.54 61.19
CA THR A 293 -60.27 -16.76 62.00
C THR A 293 -61.66 -17.10 62.32
N GLY A 294 -62.67 -16.31 61.87
CA GLY A 294 -64.09 -16.55 62.12
C GLY A 294 -64.56 -16.40 63.62
N ARG A 295 -63.74 -15.74 64.46
CA ARG A 295 -64.03 -15.43 65.87
C ARG A 295 -64.38 -13.98 66.05
N ALA A 296 -65.27 -13.41 65.22
CA ALA A 296 -65.95 -12.15 65.56
C ALA A 296 -66.87 -12.37 66.75
N LYS A 297 -66.61 -11.65 67.84
CA LYS A 297 -67.51 -11.64 68.99
C LYS A 297 -68.87 -11.19 68.54
N LYS A 298 -69.90 -12.02 68.90
CA LYS A 298 -71.25 -11.61 68.89
C LYS A 298 -71.48 -10.44 69.85
#